data_f43d9c5771aaf2f8ddd5314bfe26af40
#
_entry.id   f43d9c5771aaf2f8ddd5314bfe26af40
#
_cell.length_a   1.000
_cell.length_b   1.000
_cell.length_c   1.000
_cell.angle_alpha   90.00
_cell.angle_beta   90.00
_cell.angle_gamma   90.00
#
_symmetry.space_group_name_H-M   'P 1'
#
loop_
_entity.id
_entity.type
_entity.pdbx_description
1 polymer ?
#
loop_
_entity_poly.entity_id
_entity_poly.type
_entity_poly.pdbx_seq_one_letter_code
_entity_poly.pdbx_strand_id
1 'polypeptide(L)'
;MRLSHPSAPFQGIPAEDVFFAANDQYVQMGLSYIILNMQEELYPERPLQMYIDIQAQPTARNILLGALLGRSEQLRAQYPQLKGRIYTEISPAQFDLVSFYNQNGFTAGDAREEYSFPLPLGSAQPPMGCEYASVPLQTPQDQHAFLARLNRHRLSPISHDFLLMQMQQPYFLALGFYRAGHPIAEIMLTGASPETAALVMLYVQRDMRRRGVGRSLLVAACDLLRQRGVNTALTQGFSGNQAQSGFLQSLGATRRRVITVLPGLNLG
;
A
#
# COMPACT_ATOMS: atom_id res chain seq x y z
N MET A 1 -21.38 0.89 28.38
CA MET A 1 -20.30 1.46 27.55
C MET A 1 -20.91 2.49 26.60
N ARG A 2 -20.27 3.63 26.38
CA ARG A 2 -20.77 4.76 25.60
C ARG A 2 -19.88 5.03 24.40
N LEU A 3 -20.50 5.38 23.26
CA LEU A 3 -19.77 5.81 22.06
C LEU A 3 -19.86 7.34 21.93
N SER A 4 -18.81 7.95 21.40
CA SER A 4 -18.76 9.37 21.06
C SER A 4 -17.83 9.59 19.86
N HIS A 5 -17.97 10.76 19.22
CA HIS A 5 -17.07 11.23 18.19
C HIS A 5 -16.14 12.33 18.74
N PRO A 6 -14.98 12.58 18.15
CA PRO A 6 -14.21 13.77 18.44
C PRO A 6 -14.97 15.03 18.00
N SER A 7 -14.68 16.16 18.64
CA SER A 7 -15.29 17.46 18.29
C SER A 7 -14.70 18.11 17.02
N ALA A 8 -13.57 17.57 16.53
CA ALA A 8 -12.85 18.04 15.34
C ALA A 8 -12.18 16.84 14.64
N PRO A 9 -11.73 16.99 13.39
CA PRO A 9 -11.01 15.93 12.68
C PRO A 9 -9.83 15.41 13.51
N PHE A 10 -9.69 14.09 13.56
CA PHE A 10 -8.65 13.41 14.33
C PHE A 10 -7.57 12.89 13.37
N GLN A 11 -6.36 13.38 13.47
CA GLN A 11 -5.23 13.02 12.60
C GLN A 11 -5.57 13.11 11.10
N GLY A 12 -6.37 14.11 10.70
CA GLY A 12 -6.81 14.30 9.31
C GLY A 12 -7.99 13.43 8.89
N ILE A 13 -8.54 12.59 9.77
CA ILE A 13 -9.74 11.79 9.53
C ILE A 13 -10.96 12.61 9.98
N PRO A 14 -12.04 12.69 9.18
CA PRO A 14 -13.27 13.36 9.56
C PRO A 14 -13.82 12.88 10.92
N ALA A 15 -14.37 13.77 11.71
CA ALA A 15 -14.83 13.45 13.07
C ALA A 15 -15.90 12.33 13.08
N GLU A 16 -16.77 12.29 12.10
CA GLU A 16 -17.81 11.28 11.92
C GLU A 16 -17.26 9.89 11.57
N ASP A 17 -16.02 9.79 11.14
CA ASP A 17 -15.33 8.54 10.78
C ASP A 17 -14.48 7.98 11.93
N VAL A 18 -14.47 8.66 13.09
CA VAL A 18 -13.73 8.28 14.29
C VAL A 18 -14.66 8.06 15.46
N PHE A 19 -14.48 6.95 16.19
CA PHE A 19 -15.31 6.58 17.33
C PHE A 19 -14.44 6.35 18.56
N PHE A 20 -14.86 6.91 19.70
CA PHE A 20 -14.31 6.61 21.01
C PHE A 20 -15.31 5.76 21.80
N ALA A 21 -14.80 4.77 22.52
CA ALA A 21 -15.56 4.01 23.50
C ALA A 21 -15.09 4.35 24.89
N ALA A 22 -16.03 4.65 25.79
CA ALA A 22 -15.78 4.88 27.22
C ALA A 22 -16.67 3.99 28.08
N ASN A 23 -16.18 3.62 29.26
CA ASN A 23 -17.00 2.93 30.25
C ASN A 23 -18.00 3.89 30.94
N ASP A 24 -18.78 3.40 31.89
CA ASP A 24 -19.78 4.20 32.59
C ASP A 24 -19.16 5.24 33.55
N GLN A 25 -17.86 5.12 33.82
CA GLN A 25 -17.06 6.07 34.58
C GLN A 25 -16.34 7.09 33.66
N TYR A 26 -16.68 7.14 32.37
CA TYR A 26 -16.04 8.00 31.35
C TYR A 26 -14.55 7.72 31.10
N VAL A 27 -14.05 6.56 31.51
CA VAL A 27 -12.68 6.14 31.19
C VAL A 27 -12.67 5.63 29.74
N GLN A 28 -11.79 6.19 28.92
CA GLN A 28 -11.64 5.75 27.53
C GLN A 28 -11.11 4.32 27.48
N MET A 29 -11.84 3.46 26.80
CA MET A 29 -11.55 2.03 26.63
C MET A 29 -10.99 1.70 25.25
N GLY A 30 -11.10 2.64 24.32
CA GLY A 30 -10.54 2.50 22.98
C GLY A 30 -11.04 3.56 22.00
N LEU A 31 -10.40 3.52 20.82
CA LEU A 31 -10.79 4.30 19.67
C LEU A 31 -10.81 3.40 18.42
N SER A 32 -11.56 3.82 17.43
CA SER A 32 -11.55 3.22 16.10
C SER A 32 -11.83 4.27 15.05
N TYR A 33 -11.44 3.97 13.80
CA TYR A 33 -11.73 4.85 12.68
C TYR A 33 -11.90 4.05 11.38
N ILE A 34 -12.54 4.70 10.40
CA ILE A 34 -12.71 4.18 9.04
C ILE A 34 -12.17 5.18 8.03
N ILE A 35 -11.48 4.68 7.01
CA ILE A 35 -10.96 5.48 5.89
C ILE A 35 -11.49 4.90 4.60
N LEU A 36 -12.24 5.70 3.85
CA LEU A 36 -12.72 5.35 2.53
C LEU A 36 -11.66 5.68 1.47
N ASN A 37 -11.27 4.67 0.69
CA ASN A 37 -10.38 4.80 -0.46
C ASN A 37 -11.07 4.29 -1.72
N MET A 38 -11.01 5.08 -2.78
CA MET A 38 -11.44 4.65 -4.10
C MET A 38 -10.25 4.07 -4.87
N GLN A 39 -10.30 2.78 -5.24
CA GLN A 39 -9.16 2.04 -5.81
C GLN A 39 -9.55 1.27 -7.06
N GLU A 40 -10.08 1.97 -8.07
CA GLU A 40 -10.53 1.38 -9.34
C GLU A 40 -9.41 0.66 -10.12
N GLU A 41 -8.18 1.16 -10.01
CA GLU A 41 -7.05 0.55 -10.74
C GLU A 41 -6.53 -0.72 -10.09
N LEU A 42 -6.56 -0.81 -8.76
CA LEU A 42 -6.07 -1.97 -8.03
C LEU A 42 -7.14 -3.04 -7.87
N TYR A 43 -8.39 -2.62 -7.66
CA TYR A 43 -9.54 -3.50 -7.41
C TYR A 43 -10.73 -3.10 -8.28
N PRO A 44 -10.66 -3.27 -9.62
CA PRO A 44 -11.71 -2.82 -10.54
C PRO A 44 -13.07 -3.49 -10.27
N GLU A 45 -13.09 -4.71 -9.73
CA GLU A 45 -14.33 -5.43 -9.42
C GLU A 45 -14.98 -4.99 -8.10
N ARG A 46 -14.24 -4.30 -7.23
CA ARG A 46 -14.68 -3.77 -5.93
C ARG A 46 -13.84 -2.56 -5.54
N PRO A 47 -14.06 -1.44 -6.24
CA PRO A 47 -13.20 -0.25 -6.10
C PRO A 47 -13.33 0.44 -4.75
N LEU A 48 -14.45 0.23 -4.03
CA LEU A 48 -14.70 0.85 -2.76
C LEU A 48 -13.97 0.09 -1.64
N GLN A 49 -12.85 0.63 -1.17
CA GLN A 49 -12.02 0.04 -0.13
C GLN A 49 -12.16 0.85 1.16
N MET A 50 -12.67 0.24 2.22
CA MET A 50 -12.83 0.87 3.53
C MET A 50 -11.88 0.23 4.52
N TYR A 51 -10.80 0.95 4.83
CA TYR A 51 -9.86 0.53 5.87
C TYR A 51 -10.42 0.88 7.25
N ILE A 52 -10.38 -0.07 8.17
CA ILE A 52 -10.72 0.14 9.58
C ILE A 52 -9.56 -0.19 10.49
N ASP A 53 -9.47 0.54 11.60
CA ASP A 53 -8.58 0.22 12.70
C ASP A 53 -9.32 0.31 14.03
N ILE A 54 -9.04 -0.63 14.94
CA ILE A 54 -9.60 -0.68 16.30
C ILE A 54 -8.48 -0.82 17.30
N GLN A 55 -8.21 0.26 18.03
CA GLN A 55 -7.24 0.32 19.12
C GLN A 55 -7.99 0.35 20.44
N ALA A 56 -8.33 -0.82 20.98
CA ALA A 56 -9.23 -0.92 22.12
C ALA A 56 -8.94 -2.14 23.01
N GLN A 57 -9.34 -1.99 24.29
CA GLN A 57 -9.43 -3.12 25.18
C GLN A 57 -10.44 -4.16 24.65
N PRO A 58 -10.26 -5.46 24.92
CA PRO A 58 -11.13 -6.51 24.38
C PRO A 58 -12.63 -6.26 24.60
N THR A 59 -12.99 -5.73 25.74
CA THR A 59 -14.39 -5.42 26.11
C THR A 59 -15.05 -4.33 25.29
N ALA A 60 -14.25 -3.45 24.64
CA ALA A 60 -14.77 -2.35 23.82
C ALA A 60 -14.75 -2.67 22.32
N ARG A 61 -14.11 -3.76 21.88
CA ARG A 61 -13.92 -4.06 20.45
C ARG A 61 -15.25 -4.24 19.73
N ASN A 62 -16.20 -4.97 20.31
CA ASN A 62 -17.49 -5.26 19.64
C ASN A 62 -18.33 -4.00 19.39
N ILE A 63 -18.39 -3.08 20.36
CA ILE A 63 -19.19 -1.86 20.21
C ILE A 63 -18.53 -0.93 19.15
N LEU A 64 -17.21 -0.85 19.12
CA LEU A 64 -16.48 -0.09 18.12
C LEU A 64 -16.60 -0.71 16.73
N LEU A 65 -16.52 -2.03 16.61
CA LEU A 65 -16.75 -2.71 15.34
C LEU A 65 -18.18 -2.47 14.82
N GLY A 66 -19.19 -2.56 15.69
CA GLY A 66 -20.57 -2.25 15.33
C GLY A 66 -20.75 -0.83 14.81
N ALA A 67 -20.09 0.17 15.43
CA ALA A 67 -20.10 1.56 14.97
C ALA A 67 -19.44 1.70 13.58
N LEU A 68 -18.29 1.05 13.36
CA LEU A 68 -17.60 1.06 12.07
C LEU A 68 -18.43 0.39 10.96
N LEU A 69 -19.10 -0.73 11.26
CA LEU A 69 -19.99 -1.39 10.31
C LEU A 69 -21.19 -0.49 9.96
N GLY A 70 -21.82 0.13 10.94
CA GLY A 70 -22.89 1.12 10.70
C GLY A 70 -22.42 2.30 9.85
N ARG A 71 -21.21 2.82 10.10
CA ARG A 71 -20.62 3.89 9.29
C ARG A 71 -20.28 3.43 7.87
N SER A 72 -19.77 2.21 7.72
CA SER A 72 -19.47 1.64 6.40
C SER A 72 -20.70 1.54 5.50
N GLU A 73 -21.87 1.20 6.07
CA GLU A 73 -23.14 1.20 5.33
C GLU A 73 -23.53 2.60 4.86
N GLN A 74 -23.34 3.64 5.70
CA GLN A 74 -23.60 5.03 5.33
C GLN A 74 -22.67 5.51 4.20
N LEU A 75 -21.39 5.15 4.27
CA LEU A 75 -20.42 5.48 3.23
C LEU A 75 -20.75 4.74 1.91
N ARG A 76 -21.10 3.47 2.01
CA ARG A 76 -21.52 2.66 0.86
C ARG A 76 -22.78 3.22 0.18
N ALA A 77 -23.74 3.72 0.95
CA ALA A 77 -24.97 4.30 0.42
C ALA A 77 -24.73 5.51 -0.49
N GLN A 78 -23.56 6.16 -0.40
CA GLN A 78 -23.14 7.24 -1.31
C GLN A 78 -22.68 6.71 -2.68
N TYR A 79 -22.38 5.41 -2.79
CA TYR A 79 -21.89 4.75 -4.00
C TYR A 79 -22.62 3.42 -4.26
N PRO A 80 -23.95 3.43 -4.41
CA PRO A 80 -24.77 2.21 -4.43
C PRO A 80 -24.45 1.28 -5.61
N GLN A 81 -23.87 1.81 -6.69
CA GLN A 81 -23.48 1.05 -7.89
C GLN A 81 -22.15 0.35 -7.75
N LEU A 82 -21.34 0.65 -6.72
CA LEU A 82 -20.01 0.09 -6.56
C LEU A 82 -20.01 -1.03 -5.52
N LYS A 83 -19.32 -2.11 -5.82
CA LYS A 83 -18.97 -3.13 -4.84
C LYS A 83 -17.83 -2.63 -3.96
N GLY A 84 -17.85 -3.05 -2.70
CA GLY A 84 -16.85 -2.63 -1.74
C GLY A 84 -16.32 -3.75 -0.87
N ARG A 85 -15.32 -3.40 -0.09
CA ARG A 85 -14.77 -4.24 0.97
C ARG A 85 -14.42 -3.37 2.17
N ILE A 86 -14.79 -3.82 3.35
CA ILE A 86 -14.23 -3.32 4.62
C ILE A 86 -13.09 -4.25 5.02
N TYR A 87 -11.95 -3.73 5.43
CA TYR A 87 -10.77 -4.53 5.79
C TYR A 87 -9.92 -3.82 6.83
N THR A 88 -9.08 -4.60 7.48
CA THR A 88 -8.05 -4.11 8.40
C THR A 88 -6.69 -4.75 8.09
N GLU A 89 -5.61 -4.20 8.61
CA GLU A 89 -4.27 -4.78 8.53
C GLU A 89 -3.79 -5.20 9.92
N ILE A 90 -3.48 -6.48 10.08
CA ILE A 90 -3.11 -7.07 11.38
C ILE A 90 -1.81 -7.84 11.24
N SER A 91 -0.88 -7.68 12.20
CA SER A 91 0.28 -8.56 12.28
C SER A 91 -0.18 -10.02 12.52
N PRO A 92 0.37 -11.01 11.78
CA PRO A 92 0.06 -12.42 12.02
C PRO A 92 0.33 -12.88 13.47
N ALA A 93 1.18 -12.17 14.21
CA ALA A 93 1.48 -12.46 15.61
C ALA A 93 0.39 -11.99 16.59
N GLN A 94 -0.56 -11.17 16.14
CA GLN A 94 -1.70 -10.70 16.98
C GLN A 94 -2.88 -11.66 16.87
N PHE A 95 -2.71 -12.89 17.35
CA PHE A 95 -3.69 -13.97 17.24
C PHE A 95 -5.07 -13.63 17.81
N ASP A 96 -5.12 -12.86 18.89
CA ASP A 96 -6.36 -12.41 19.51
C ASP A 96 -7.19 -11.49 18.60
N LEU A 97 -6.52 -10.57 17.88
CA LEU A 97 -7.17 -9.70 16.92
C LEU A 97 -7.60 -10.46 15.66
N VAL A 98 -6.75 -11.34 15.13
CA VAL A 98 -7.11 -12.20 14.01
C VAL A 98 -8.35 -13.04 14.35
N SER A 99 -8.37 -13.65 15.53
CA SER A 99 -9.52 -14.43 16.02
C SER A 99 -10.77 -13.57 16.17
N PHE A 100 -10.63 -12.37 16.74
CA PHE A 100 -11.73 -11.42 16.90
C PHE A 100 -12.40 -11.08 15.56
N TYR A 101 -11.63 -10.72 14.54
CA TYR A 101 -12.19 -10.39 13.23
C TYR A 101 -12.80 -11.60 12.54
N ASN A 102 -12.18 -12.79 12.63
CA ASN A 102 -12.73 -14.03 12.07
C ASN A 102 -14.09 -14.38 12.70
N GLN A 103 -14.22 -14.24 14.02
CA GLN A 103 -15.49 -14.47 14.73
C GLN A 103 -16.59 -13.48 14.32
N ASN A 104 -16.21 -12.31 13.82
CA ASN A 104 -17.13 -11.28 13.30
C ASN A 104 -17.33 -11.35 11.78
N GLY A 105 -17.01 -12.49 11.14
CA GLY A 105 -17.28 -12.75 9.72
C GLY A 105 -16.25 -12.20 8.75
N PHE A 106 -15.18 -11.58 9.22
CA PHE A 106 -14.08 -11.18 8.36
C PHE A 106 -13.28 -12.41 7.92
N THR A 107 -13.00 -12.50 6.64
CA THR A 107 -12.23 -13.61 6.07
C THR A 107 -10.83 -13.15 5.70
N ALA A 108 -9.83 -13.99 5.94
CA ALA A 108 -8.46 -13.77 5.49
C ALA A 108 -8.40 -13.98 3.98
N GLY A 109 -8.60 -12.90 3.21
CA GLY A 109 -8.62 -12.96 1.73
C GLY A 109 -7.37 -12.42 1.08
N ASP A 110 -6.54 -11.70 1.81
CA ASP A 110 -5.34 -11.06 1.29
C ASP A 110 -4.27 -10.93 2.39
N ALA A 111 -3.01 -10.79 1.97
CA ALA A 111 -1.89 -10.57 2.88
C ALA A 111 -0.86 -9.67 2.21
N ARG A 112 -0.20 -8.82 2.99
CA ARG A 112 1.02 -8.14 2.57
C ARG A 112 2.20 -9.02 2.92
N GLU A 113 2.95 -9.39 1.91
CA GLU A 113 4.05 -10.36 1.99
C GLU A 113 5.35 -9.71 1.56
N GLU A 114 6.45 -10.15 2.17
CA GLU A 114 7.80 -9.78 1.76
C GLU A 114 8.38 -10.85 0.83
N TYR A 115 8.96 -10.39 -0.27
CA TYR A 115 9.61 -11.21 -1.27
C TYR A 115 11.07 -10.82 -1.42
N SER A 116 11.93 -11.81 -1.74
CA SER A 116 13.29 -11.56 -2.22
C SER A 116 13.46 -12.12 -3.62
N PHE A 117 14.25 -11.43 -4.44
CA PHE A 117 14.62 -11.90 -5.76
C PHE A 117 16.05 -11.49 -6.11
N PRO A 118 16.78 -12.30 -6.91
CA PRO A 118 18.07 -11.90 -7.45
C PRO A 118 17.89 -10.73 -8.40
N LEU A 119 18.83 -9.80 -8.45
CA LEU A 119 18.75 -8.72 -9.41
C LEU A 119 18.69 -9.27 -10.84
N PRO A 120 17.65 -8.99 -11.63
CA PRO A 120 17.49 -9.54 -12.96
C PRO A 120 18.63 -9.10 -13.88
N LEU A 121 19.15 -10.04 -14.68
CA LEU A 121 20.13 -9.79 -15.71
C LEU A 121 19.44 -9.47 -17.05
N GLY A 122 20.11 -8.74 -17.91
CA GLY A 122 19.64 -8.44 -19.26
C GLY A 122 20.04 -7.02 -19.70
N SER A 123 19.71 -6.67 -20.91
CA SER A 123 19.85 -5.31 -21.42
C SER A 123 18.54 -4.54 -21.20
N ALA A 124 18.64 -3.41 -20.53
CA ALA A 124 17.51 -2.50 -20.42
C ALA A 124 17.35 -1.74 -21.73
N GLN A 125 16.17 -1.81 -22.33
CA GLN A 125 15.84 -0.99 -23.49
C GLN A 125 14.60 -0.15 -23.17
N PRO A 126 14.68 1.18 -23.22
CA PRO A 126 13.51 2.01 -23.10
C PRO A 126 12.52 1.67 -24.23
N PRO A 127 11.20 1.78 -24.00
CA PRO A 127 10.22 1.64 -25.06
C PRO A 127 10.49 2.67 -26.17
N MET A 128 10.10 2.34 -27.39
CA MET A 128 10.30 3.22 -28.55
C MET A 128 9.73 4.63 -28.30
N GLY A 129 10.57 5.64 -28.54
CA GLY A 129 10.24 7.05 -28.29
C GLY A 129 10.22 7.44 -26.82
N CYS A 130 10.79 6.61 -25.94
CA CYS A 130 10.97 6.95 -24.52
C CYS A 130 12.45 7.20 -24.21
N GLU A 131 12.68 8.12 -23.29
CA GLU A 131 13.99 8.43 -22.72
C GLU A 131 14.11 7.81 -21.33
N TYR A 132 15.33 7.39 -20.98
CA TYR A 132 15.65 6.93 -19.63
C TYR A 132 16.26 8.10 -18.85
N ALA A 133 15.69 8.43 -17.71
CA ALA A 133 16.14 9.54 -16.89
C ALA A 133 15.93 9.30 -15.39
N SER A 134 16.63 10.06 -14.57
CA SER A 134 16.34 10.17 -13.15
C SER A 134 15.00 10.89 -12.94
N VAL A 135 14.23 10.44 -11.96
CA VAL A 135 13.04 11.15 -11.52
C VAL A 135 13.48 12.49 -10.91
N PRO A 136 12.92 13.64 -11.34
CA PRO A 136 13.22 14.92 -10.71
C PRO A 136 12.66 14.93 -9.27
N LEU A 137 13.53 15.12 -8.27
CA LEU A 137 13.20 15.17 -6.83
C LEU A 137 13.93 16.31 -6.11
N GLN A 138 14.49 17.28 -6.88
CA GLN A 138 15.34 18.32 -6.32
C GLN A 138 14.55 19.36 -5.54
N THR A 139 13.32 19.63 -5.92
CA THR A 139 12.47 20.62 -5.27
C THR A 139 11.30 19.97 -4.52
N PRO A 140 10.76 20.61 -3.47
CA PRO A 140 9.53 20.11 -2.84
C PRO A 140 8.36 19.94 -3.82
N GLN A 141 8.28 20.79 -4.84
CA GLN A 141 7.25 20.69 -5.87
C GLN A 141 7.40 19.40 -6.69
N ASP A 142 8.62 19.04 -7.09
CA ASP A 142 8.91 17.78 -7.80
C ASP A 142 8.56 16.57 -6.95
N GLN A 143 8.93 16.61 -5.66
CA GLN A 143 8.64 15.55 -4.69
C GLN A 143 7.13 15.36 -4.51
N HIS A 144 6.36 16.43 -4.37
CA HIS A 144 4.90 16.36 -4.28
C HIS A 144 4.27 15.84 -5.58
N ALA A 145 4.76 16.29 -6.73
CA ALA A 145 4.27 15.80 -8.03
C ALA A 145 4.54 14.30 -8.22
N PHE A 146 5.72 13.82 -7.81
CA PHE A 146 6.06 12.40 -7.81
C PHE A 146 5.16 11.60 -6.87
N LEU A 147 4.99 12.06 -5.62
CA LEU A 147 4.10 11.42 -4.64
C LEU A 147 2.64 11.37 -5.10
N ALA A 148 2.14 12.44 -5.72
CA ALA A 148 0.79 12.48 -6.25
C ALA A 148 0.57 11.42 -7.33
N ARG A 149 1.55 11.20 -8.22
CA ARG A 149 1.47 10.12 -9.22
C ARG A 149 1.52 8.74 -8.57
N LEU A 150 2.46 8.54 -7.67
CA LEU A 150 2.70 7.29 -6.97
C LEU A 150 1.48 6.84 -6.16
N ASN A 151 0.91 7.75 -5.38
CA ASN A 151 -0.17 7.46 -4.44
C ASN A 151 -1.52 7.13 -5.11
N ARG A 152 -1.72 7.52 -6.38
CA ARG A 152 -2.90 7.09 -7.16
C ARG A 152 -3.02 5.57 -7.32
N HIS A 153 -1.91 4.85 -7.17
CA HIS A 153 -1.81 3.41 -7.44
C HIS A 153 -1.48 2.61 -6.17
N ARG A 154 -1.68 3.19 -4.98
CA ARG A 154 -1.36 2.55 -3.70
C ARG A 154 -2.55 2.53 -2.77
N LEU A 155 -2.73 1.41 -2.06
CA LEU A 155 -3.70 1.32 -0.96
C LEU A 155 -3.28 2.19 0.23
N SER A 156 -1.99 2.18 0.54
CA SER A 156 -1.41 2.98 1.62
C SER A 156 -0.54 4.09 1.01
N PRO A 157 -0.99 5.34 1.04
CA PRO A 157 -0.21 6.46 0.52
C PRO A 157 1.13 6.59 1.23
N ILE A 158 2.15 6.95 0.47
CA ILE A 158 3.47 7.33 0.99
C ILE A 158 3.43 8.80 1.38
N SER A 159 3.86 9.12 2.60
CA SER A 159 4.00 10.50 3.05
C SER A 159 5.25 11.17 2.48
N HIS A 160 5.27 12.49 2.51
CA HIS A 160 6.46 13.28 2.13
C HIS A 160 7.66 12.96 3.03
N ASP A 161 7.43 12.82 4.34
CA ASP A 161 8.49 12.47 5.29
C ASP A 161 9.09 11.10 5.00
N PHE A 162 8.26 10.12 4.63
CA PHE A 162 8.76 8.81 4.21
C PHE A 162 9.64 8.93 2.96
N LEU A 163 9.25 9.71 1.96
CA LEU A 163 10.08 9.95 0.77
C LEU A 163 11.42 10.57 1.16
N LEU A 164 11.43 11.62 1.98
CA LEU A 164 12.65 12.27 2.45
C LEU A 164 13.56 11.29 3.20
N MET A 165 13.00 10.46 4.06
CA MET A 165 13.73 9.40 4.75
C MET A 165 14.34 8.40 3.78
N GLN A 166 13.61 7.99 2.73
CA GLN A 166 14.15 7.09 1.71
C GLN A 166 15.28 7.73 0.89
N MET A 167 15.18 9.02 0.57
CA MET A 167 16.22 9.75 -0.16
C MET A 167 17.56 9.81 0.59
N GLN A 168 17.53 9.67 1.92
CA GLN A 168 18.72 9.63 2.77
C GLN A 168 19.34 8.23 2.88
N GLN A 169 18.65 7.18 2.40
CA GLN A 169 19.16 5.82 2.47
C GLN A 169 20.32 5.60 1.49
N PRO A 170 21.27 4.71 1.82
CA PRO A 170 22.28 4.28 0.85
C PRO A 170 21.65 3.75 -0.44
N TYR A 171 22.30 4.02 -1.57
CA TYR A 171 21.86 3.53 -2.88
C TYR A 171 20.47 3.98 -3.34
N PHE A 172 19.96 5.10 -2.79
CA PHE A 172 18.71 5.65 -3.30
C PHE A 172 18.77 5.87 -4.81
N LEU A 173 17.81 5.29 -5.51
CA LEU A 173 17.61 5.43 -6.95
C LEU A 173 16.13 5.70 -7.24
N ALA A 174 15.85 6.76 -7.97
CA ALA A 174 14.54 7.03 -8.55
C ALA A 174 14.72 7.29 -10.05
N LEU A 175 14.22 6.38 -10.88
CA LEU A 175 14.47 6.36 -12.33
C LEU A 175 13.15 6.19 -13.08
N GLY A 176 13.11 6.60 -14.33
CA GLY A 176 11.92 6.46 -15.14
C GLY A 176 12.19 6.37 -16.64
N PHE A 177 11.20 5.88 -17.35
CA PHE A 177 11.06 6.06 -18.80
C PHE A 177 10.05 7.18 -19.05
N TYR A 178 10.45 8.15 -19.84
CA TYR A 178 9.66 9.34 -20.17
C TYR A 178 9.43 9.44 -21.66
N ARG A 179 8.24 9.88 -22.06
CA ARG A 179 7.89 10.23 -23.45
C ARG A 179 7.41 11.67 -23.48
N ALA A 180 8.12 12.53 -24.22
CA ALA A 180 7.83 13.97 -24.26
C ALA A 180 7.63 14.59 -22.85
N GLY A 181 8.51 14.22 -21.90
CA GLY A 181 8.46 14.71 -20.53
C GLY A 181 7.42 14.03 -19.62
N HIS A 182 6.56 13.15 -20.15
CA HIS A 182 5.55 12.43 -19.36
C HIS A 182 6.07 11.07 -18.90
N PRO A 183 5.92 10.70 -17.62
CA PRO A 183 6.37 9.42 -17.10
C PRO A 183 5.52 8.27 -17.66
N ILE A 184 6.18 7.30 -18.28
CA ILE A 184 5.59 6.04 -18.77
C ILE A 184 5.76 4.93 -17.74
N ALA A 185 6.90 4.93 -17.05
CA ALA A 185 7.19 4.05 -15.93
C ALA A 185 8.17 4.74 -14.98
N GLU A 186 8.01 4.53 -13.69
CA GLU A 186 8.91 5.03 -12.65
C GLU A 186 9.21 3.93 -11.64
N ILE A 187 10.44 3.89 -11.13
CA ILE A 187 10.91 2.94 -10.13
C ILE A 187 11.66 3.68 -9.02
N MET A 188 11.49 3.22 -7.78
CA MET A 188 12.25 3.69 -6.63
C MET A 188 12.83 2.50 -5.88
N LEU A 189 14.15 2.52 -5.71
CA LEU A 189 14.90 1.54 -4.92
C LEU A 189 15.75 2.27 -3.88
N THR A 190 16.00 1.59 -2.76
CA THR A 190 16.86 2.09 -1.68
C THR A 190 17.74 0.96 -1.17
N GLY A 191 18.80 1.28 -0.42
CA GLY A 191 19.57 0.26 0.28
C GLY A 191 18.82 -0.29 1.48
N ALA A 192 18.68 -1.61 1.55
CA ALA A 192 18.21 -2.30 2.75
C ALA A 192 19.39 -2.83 3.59
N SER A 193 20.50 -3.17 2.93
CA SER A 193 21.79 -3.53 3.51
C SER A 193 22.88 -3.31 2.44
N PRO A 194 24.20 -3.50 2.76
CA PRO A 194 25.27 -3.34 1.76
C PRO A 194 25.07 -4.16 0.48
N GLU A 195 24.46 -5.34 0.56
CA GLU A 195 24.28 -6.27 -0.56
C GLU A 195 22.84 -6.40 -1.03
N THR A 196 21.90 -5.70 -0.38
CA THR A 196 20.46 -5.85 -0.63
C THR A 196 19.79 -4.50 -0.83
N ALA A 197 19.09 -4.36 -1.94
CA ALA A 197 18.20 -3.21 -2.18
C ALA A 197 16.76 -3.52 -1.78
N ALA A 198 16.00 -2.49 -1.45
CA ALA A 198 14.55 -2.54 -1.33
C ALA A 198 13.92 -1.91 -2.59
N LEU A 199 13.15 -2.67 -3.34
CA LEU A 199 12.26 -2.15 -4.37
C LEU A 199 11.02 -1.58 -3.67
N VAL A 200 11.02 -0.28 -3.46
CA VAL A 200 9.96 0.43 -2.76
C VAL A 200 8.75 0.64 -3.67
N MET A 201 9.00 0.90 -4.95
CA MET A 201 7.96 1.19 -5.92
C MET A 201 8.39 0.82 -7.34
N LEU A 202 7.44 0.30 -8.11
CA LEU A 202 7.50 0.20 -9.56
C LEU A 202 6.12 0.54 -10.12
N TYR A 203 6.05 1.62 -10.88
CA TYR A 203 4.86 2.05 -11.60
C TYR A 203 5.07 1.86 -13.10
N VAL A 204 4.03 1.41 -13.80
CA VAL A 204 3.95 1.37 -15.26
C VAL A 204 2.57 1.86 -15.67
N GLN A 205 2.52 2.82 -16.58
CA GLN A 205 1.29 3.36 -17.14
C GLN A 205 0.42 2.24 -17.73
N ARG A 206 -0.90 2.32 -17.54
CA ARG A 206 -1.83 1.20 -17.78
C ARG A 206 -1.73 0.62 -19.19
N ASP A 207 -1.70 1.46 -20.22
CA ASP A 207 -1.59 1.08 -21.63
C ASP A 207 -0.22 0.51 -22.02
N MET A 208 0.80 0.69 -21.17
CA MET A 208 2.17 0.18 -21.35
C MET A 208 2.46 -1.09 -20.56
N ARG A 209 1.49 -1.56 -19.74
CA ARG A 209 1.64 -2.80 -18.98
C ARG A 209 1.65 -4.02 -19.91
N ARG A 210 2.19 -5.14 -19.42
CA ARG A 210 2.32 -6.42 -20.15
C ARG A 210 3.19 -6.38 -21.43
N ARG A 211 3.97 -5.31 -21.61
CA ARG A 211 4.92 -5.13 -22.72
C ARG A 211 6.39 -5.19 -22.29
N GLY A 212 6.67 -5.74 -21.10
CA GLY A 212 8.04 -5.85 -20.58
C GLY A 212 8.63 -4.54 -20.02
N VAL A 213 7.90 -3.42 -20.06
CA VAL A 213 8.39 -2.08 -19.66
C VAL A 213 8.88 -2.05 -18.21
N GLY A 214 8.12 -2.60 -17.29
CA GLY A 214 8.52 -2.63 -15.87
C GLY A 214 9.76 -3.48 -15.63
N ARG A 215 9.90 -4.63 -16.33
CA ARG A 215 11.10 -5.46 -16.26
C ARG A 215 12.31 -4.73 -16.82
N SER A 216 12.17 -4.06 -17.96
CA SER A 216 13.24 -3.29 -18.58
C SER A 216 13.74 -2.16 -17.67
N LEU A 217 12.82 -1.40 -17.04
CA LEU A 217 13.18 -0.36 -16.10
C LEU A 217 13.87 -0.92 -14.84
N LEU A 218 13.38 -2.06 -14.33
CA LEU A 218 14.03 -2.73 -13.19
C LEU A 218 15.44 -3.20 -13.55
N VAL A 219 15.67 -3.77 -14.74
CA VAL A 219 17.00 -4.16 -15.20
C VAL A 219 17.93 -2.96 -15.26
N ALA A 220 17.49 -1.82 -15.81
CA ALA A 220 18.28 -0.59 -15.85
C ALA A 220 18.70 -0.12 -14.46
N ALA A 221 17.79 -0.13 -13.51
CA ALA A 221 18.08 0.23 -12.12
C ALA A 221 19.02 -0.78 -11.45
N CYS A 222 18.83 -2.07 -11.72
CA CYS A 222 19.66 -3.14 -11.16
C CYS A 222 21.10 -3.11 -11.67
N ASP A 223 21.35 -2.67 -12.90
CA ASP A 223 22.70 -2.51 -13.44
C ASP A 223 23.52 -1.49 -12.61
N LEU A 224 22.90 -0.39 -12.22
CA LEU A 224 23.51 0.61 -11.34
C LEU A 224 23.78 0.08 -9.92
N LEU A 225 22.88 -0.76 -9.41
CA LEU A 225 23.02 -1.35 -8.07
C LEU A 225 24.11 -2.41 -8.05
N ARG A 226 24.23 -3.25 -9.09
CA ARG A 226 25.31 -4.26 -9.19
C ARG A 226 26.70 -3.64 -9.20
N GLN A 227 26.87 -2.49 -9.83
CA GLN A 227 28.13 -1.74 -9.81
C GLN A 227 28.55 -1.33 -8.38
N ARG A 228 27.60 -1.36 -7.44
CA ARG A 228 27.81 -1.05 -6.01
C ARG A 228 27.82 -2.29 -5.12
N GLY A 229 27.87 -3.50 -5.70
CA GLY A 229 27.94 -4.77 -4.98
C GLY A 229 26.59 -5.34 -4.53
N VAL A 230 25.47 -4.71 -4.89
CA VAL A 230 24.13 -5.23 -4.56
C VAL A 230 23.79 -6.40 -5.47
N ASN A 231 23.30 -7.51 -4.90
CA ASN A 231 23.00 -8.76 -5.62
C ASN A 231 21.55 -9.21 -5.49
N THR A 232 20.85 -8.72 -4.46
CA THR A 232 19.49 -9.15 -4.13
C THR A 232 18.60 -7.94 -3.91
N ALA A 233 17.34 -8.07 -4.24
CA ALA A 233 16.32 -7.08 -3.90
C ALA A 233 15.21 -7.70 -3.04
N LEU A 234 14.69 -6.88 -2.11
CA LEU A 234 13.48 -7.13 -1.35
C LEU A 234 12.36 -6.27 -1.88
N THR A 235 11.14 -6.76 -1.81
CA THR A 235 9.94 -5.96 -2.08
C THR A 235 8.75 -6.48 -1.28
N GLN A 236 7.72 -5.67 -1.20
CA GLN A 236 6.44 -6.08 -0.61
C GLN A 236 5.39 -6.22 -1.72
N GLY A 237 4.51 -7.18 -1.55
CA GLY A 237 3.39 -7.43 -2.46
C GLY A 237 2.15 -7.85 -1.71
N PHE A 238 1.00 -7.69 -2.37
CA PHE A 238 -0.29 -8.18 -1.89
C PHE A 238 -0.61 -9.52 -2.55
N SER A 239 -0.90 -10.55 -1.76
CA SER A 239 -1.17 -11.90 -2.24
C SER A 239 -2.37 -11.98 -3.19
N GLY A 240 -3.39 -11.13 -3.01
CA GLY A 240 -4.56 -11.00 -3.87
C GLY A 240 -4.32 -10.22 -5.17
N ASN A 241 -3.17 -9.56 -5.34
CA ASN A 241 -2.86 -8.82 -6.57
C ASN A 241 -2.17 -9.73 -7.61
N GLN A 242 -2.96 -10.35 -8.48
CA GLN A 242 -2.46 -11.28 -9.51
C GLN A 242 -1.41 -10.65 -10.44
N ALA A 243 -1.57 -9.36 -10.79
CA ALA A 243 -0.61 -8.68 -11.67
C ALA A 243 0.75 -8.53 -11.00
N GLN A 244 0.77 -8.19 -9.72
CA GLN A 244 1.98 -8.07 -8.92
C GLN A 244 2.61 -9.45 -8.67
N SER A 245 1.81 -10.45 -8.30
CA SER A 245 2.27 -11.82 -8.09
C SER A 245 2.89 -12.41 -9.35
N GLY A 246 2.25 -12.25 -10.52
CA GLY A 246 2.80 -12.71 -11.80
C GLY A 246 4.11 -11.99 -12.19
N PHE A 247 4.22 -10.69 -11.88
CA PHE A 247 5.47 -9.96 -12.09
C PHE A 247 6.59 -10.50 -11.19
N LEU A 248 6.34 -10.65 -9.88
CA LEU A 248 7.30 -11.20 -8.92
C LEU A 248 7.74 -12.63 -9.30
N GLN A 249 6.80 -13.47 -9.71
CA GLN A 249 7.10 -14.81 -10.20
C GLN A 249 8.01 -14.77 -11.43
N SER A 250 7.80 -13.83 -12.36
CA SER A 250 8.65 -13.67 -13.55
C SER A 250 10.08 -13.23 -13.23
N LEU A 251 10.32 -12.70 -12.03
CA LEU A 251 11.65 -12.34 -11.51
C LEU A 251 12.32 -13.49 -10.75
N GLY A 252 11.65 -14.64 -10.57
CA GLY A 252 12.12 -15.71 -9.69
C GLY A 252 12.04 -15.35 -8.21
N ALA A 253 11.10 -14.48 -7.84
CA ALA A 253 10.95 -14.03 -6.46
C ALA A 253 10.46 -15.16 -5.57
N THR A 254 11.04 -15.24 -4.37
CA THR A 254 10.65 -16.16 -3.31
C THR A 254 10.02 -15.40 -2.15
N ARG A 255 8.89 -15.90 -1.65
CA ARG A 255 8.24 -15.34 -0.46
C ARG A 255 9.11 -15.62 0.77
N ARG A 256 9.39 -14.59 1.54
CA ARG A 256 10.14 -14.68 2.80
C ARG A 256 9.24 -14.81 4.01
N ARG A 257 8.25 -13.94 4.12
CA ARG A 257 7.32 -13.92 5.26
C ARG A 257 6.04 -13.17 4.92
N VAL A 258 5.01 -13.43 5.70
CA VAL A 258 3.81 -12.58 5.77
C VAL A 258 4.11 -11.43 6.73
N ILE A 259 3.89 -10.20 6.28
CA ILE A 259 4.06 -8.98 7.09
C ILE A 259 2.77 -8.67 7.83
N THR A 260 1.66 -8.59 7.09
CA THR A 260 0.32 -8.39 7.65
C THR A 260 -0.68 -9.28 6.92
N VAL A 261 -1.70 -9.72 7.63
CA VAL A 261 -2.92 -10.29 7.05
C VAL A 261 -3.97 -9.19 6.93
N LEU A 262 -4.79 -9.26 5.89
CA LEU A 262 -5.83 -8.30 5.60
C LEU A 262 -7.21 -8.96 5.66
N PRO A 263 -7.69 -9.34 6.87
CA PRO A 263 -9.03 -9.85 7.00
C PRO A 263 -10.04 -8.79 6.54
N GLY A 264 -11.05 -9.21 5.80
CA GLY A 264 -12.04 -8.30 5.27
C GLY A 264 -13.40 -8.93 5.07
N LEU A 265 -14.40 -8.06 4.99
CA LEU A 265 -15.79 -8.38 4.73
C LEU A 265 -16.19 -7.71 3.41
N ASN A 266 -16.72 -8.48 2.46
CA ASN A 266 -17.22 -7.93 1.22
C ASN A 266 -18.58 -7.25 1.45
N LEU A 267 -18.73 -6.08 0.87
CA LEU A 267 -19.97 -5.32 0.84
C LEU A 267 -20.56 -5.50 -0.56
N GLY A 268 -21.67 -6.20 -0.63
CA GLY A 268 -22.34 -6.61 -1.86
C GLY A 268 -23.03 -5.49 -2.61
#